data_7542e3d672d811424a56f18e50172ade
#
_entry.id   7542e3d672d811424a56f18e50172ade
#
_cell.length_a   1.000
_cell.length_b   1.000
_cell.length_c   1.000
_cell.angle_alpha   90.00
_cell.angle_beta   90.00
_cell.angle_gamma   90.00
#
_symmetry.space_group_name_H-M   'P 1'
#
loop_
_entity.id
_entity.type
_entity.pdbx_description
1 polymer ?
#
loop_
_entity_poly.entity_id
_entity_poly.type
_entity_poly.pdbx_seq_one_letter_code
_entity_poly.pdbx_strand_id
1 'polypeptide(L)'
;MKRIKNFSFVFLITSFLFLILDFIIGERFLKKIGLIYIEELIRVSNDQYEYSFEKNLNVDYAVWGDQYYKLCTDNRGFKFNCFDEEKKTYEIAIIGDSFTEGIGLPFEKTFVGMLKSKKNLDLVNLGVASYSPHIYLKKIKYLISKKIIKFNHIIVAVDLSDLEDDW
;
A
#
# COMPACT_ATOMS: atom_id res chain seq x y z
N MET A 1 55.37 3.44 -8.11
CA MET A 1 54.43 2.35 -8.51
C MET A 1 53.80 1.59 -7.34
N LYS A 2 54.45 1.20 -6.27
CA LYS A 2 53.80 0.51 -5.11
C LYS A 2 52.68 1.33 -4.44
N ARG A 3 52.81 2.65 -4.28
CA ARG A 3 51.79 3.50 -3.64
C ARG A 3 50.47 3.56 -4.42
N ILE A 4 50.51 3.57 -5.76
CA ILE A 4 49.27 3.60 -6.59
C ILE A 4 48.54 2.27 -6.53
N LYS A 5 49.25 1.15 -6.49
CA LYS A 5 48.63 -0.18 -6.33
C LYS A 5 47.88 -0.31 -4.98
N ASN A 6 48.50 0.23 -3.91
CA ASN A 6 47.85 0.21 -2.60
C ASN A 6 46.61 1.09 -2.55
N PHE A 7 46.58 2.25 -3.22
CA PHE A 7 45.43 3.13 -3.28
C PHE A 7 44.27 2.47 -4.04
N SER A 8 44.54 1.86 -5.21
CA SER A 8 43.52 1.13 -5.97
C SER A 8 42.95 -0.06 -5.19
N PHE A 9 43.78 -0.76 -4.43
CA PHE A 9 43.33 -1.89 -3.61
C PHE A 9 42.45 -1.44 -2.44
N VAL A 10 42.84 -0.38 -1.74
CA VAL A 10 42.04 0.22 -0.67
C VAL A 10 40.70 0.72 -1.21
N PHE A 11 40.68 1.40 -2.35
CA PHE A 11 39.47 1.88 -2.99
C PHE A 11 38.52 0.74 -3.34
N LEU A 12 39.04 -0.36 -3.92
CA LEU A 12 38.23 -1.53 -4.24
C LEU A 12 37.59 -2.18 -2.99
N ILE A 13 38.38 -2.33 -1.92
CA ILE A 13 37.87 -2.87 -0.66
C ILE A 13 36.80 -1.96 -0.07
N THR A 14 37.03 -0.65 -0.05
CA THR A 14 36.06 0.32 0.50
C THR A 14 34.77 0.32 -0.31
N SER A 15 34.86 0.29 -1.64
CA SER A 15 33.67 0.19 -2.51
C SER A 15 32.91 -1.11 -2.31
N PHE A 16 33.61 -2.23 -2.15
CA PHE A 16 33.00 -3.53 -1.89
C PHE A 16 32.33 -3.58 -0.52
N LEU A 17 32.93 -3.03 0.51
CA LEU A 17 32.35 -2.90 1.84
C LEU A 17 31.12 -1.98 1.82
N PHE A 18 31.20 -0.88 1.06
CA PHE A 18 30.06 0.02 0.88
C PHE A 18 28.87 -0.70 0.23
N LEU A 19 29.10 -1.47 -0.84
CA LEU A 19 28.05 -2.25 -1.49
C LEU A 19 27.44 -3.32 -0.57
N ILE A 20 28.28 -3.98 0.26
CA ILE A 20 27.77 -4.92 1.26
C ILE A 20 26.93 -4.19 2.31
N LEU A 21 27.37 -3.04 2.79
CA LEU A 21 26.64 -2.23 3.76
C LEU A 21 25.32 -1.75 3.18
N ASP A 22 25.33 -1.26 1.95
CA ASP A 22 24.11 -0.84 1.24
C ASP A 22 23.14 -1.99 1.05
N PHE A 23 23.62 -3.17 0.68
CA PHE A 23 22.79 -4.38 0.57
C PHE A 23 22.22 -4.84 1.91
N ILE A 24 22.98 -4.73 3.02
CA ILE A 24 22.54 -5.15 4.36
C ILE A 24 21.61 -4.12 5.00
N ILE A 25 21.95 -2.82 4.89
CA ILE A 25 21.23 -1.70 5.50
C ILE A 25 20.12 -1.19 4.57
N GLY A 26 20.12 -1.63 3.32
CA GLY A 26 19.14 -1.21 2.31
C GLY A 26 17.69 -1.40 2.74
N GLU A 27 16.76 -1.06 1.89
CA GLU A 27 15.33 -0.93 2.13
C GLU A 27 14.69 -2.01 3.03
N ARG A 28 15.16 -3.27 2.93
CA ARG A 28 14.65 -4.38 3.75
C ARG A 28 14.94 -4.22 5.24
N PHE A 29 16.15 -3.75 5.57
CA PHE A 29 16.53 -3.55 6.97
C PHE A 29 15.86 -2.30 7.54
N LEU A 30 15.86 -1.20 6.80
CA LEU A 30 15.20 0.05 7.18
C LEU A 30 13.68 -0.13 7.31
N LYS A 31 13.06 -0.91 6.40
CA LYS A 31 11.66 -1.33 6.53
C LYS A 31 11.43 -2.17 7.79
N LYS A 32 12.31 -3.17 8.04
CA LYS A 32 12.18 -4.07 9.20
C LYS A 32 12.26 -3.35 10.55
N ILE A 33 13.06 -2.29 10.64
CA ILE A 33 13.18 -1.47 11.86
C ILE A 33 12.21 -0.27 11.89
N GLY A 34 11.31 -0.18 10.90
CA GLY A 34 10.25 0.84 10.86
C GLY A 34 10.73 2.25 10.54
N LEU A 35 11.94 2.42 9.99
CA LEU A 35 12.49 3.73 9.65
C LEU A 35 12.05 4.25 8.28
N ILE A 36 11.73 3.37 7.33
CA ILE A 36 11.27 3.75 5.98
C ILE A 36 10.12 2.84 5.57
N TYR A 37 8.97 3.45 5.26
CA TYR A 37 7.82 2.81 4.66
C TYR A 37 7.42 3.59 3.40
N ILE A 38 8.14 3.35 2.31
CA ILE A 38 7.74 3.84 0.99
C ILE A 38 6.50 3.03 0.58
N GLU A 39 5.45 3.70 0.14
CA GLU A 39 4.14 3.07 -0.13
C GLU A 39 4.22 1.93 -1.15
N GLU A 40 5.09 2.03 -2.14
CA GLU A 40 5.34 0.97 -3.12
C GLU A 40 5.91 -0.32 -2.49
N LEU A 41 6.69 -0.20 -1.42
CA LEU A 41 7.30 -1.35 -0.73
C LEU A 41 6.35 -2.09 0.22
N ILE A 42 5.20 -1.48 0.52
CA ILE A 42 4.19 -2.08 1.39
C ILE A 42 3.07 -2.77 0.61
N ARG A 43 3.16 -2.75 -0.73
CA ARG A 43 2.30 -3.53 -1.60
C ARG A 43 2.88 -4.91 -1.81
N VAL A 44 2.06 -5.92 -1.64
CA VAL A 44 2.42 -7.33 -1.77
C VAL A 44 1.66 -7.96 -2.91
N SER A 45 2.33 -8.83 -3.66
CA SER A 45 1.70 -9.59 -4.75
C SER A 45 0.53 -10.42 -4.22
N ASN A 46 -0.52 -10.54 -5.03
CA ASN A 46 -1.69 -11.34 -4.76
C ASN A 46 -2.10 -12.10 -6.03
N ASP A 47 -2.04 -13.42 -6.00
CA ASP A 47 -2.31 -14.28 -7.15
C ASP A 47 -3.75 -14.19 -7.68
N GLN A 48 -4.67 -13.62 -6.90
CA GLN A 48 -6.10 -13.56 -7.25
C GLN A 48 -6.49 -12.25 -7.93
N TYR A 49 -5.81 -11.14 -7.56
CA TYR A 49 -6.10 -9.80 -8.09
C TYR A 49 -4.86 -8.91 -8.13
N GLU A 50 -3.70 -9.54 -8.42
CA GLU A 50 -2.39 -8.94 -8.71
C GLU A 50 -1.63 -8.47 -7.47
N TYR A 51 -2.14 -7.53 -6.68
CA TYR A 51 -1.49 -7.03 -5.46
C TYR A 51 -2.48 -6.39 -4.48
N SER A 52 -2.02 -6.18 -3.27
CA SER A 52 -2.74 -5.49 -2.19
C SER A 52 -1.72 -4.88 -1.24
N PHE A 53 -2.19 -4.18 -0.22
CA PHE A 53 -1.30 -3.83 0.88
C PHE A 53 -0.90 -5.06 1.70
N GLU A 54 0.26 -4.98 2.33
CA GLU A 54 0.64 -5.88 3.42
C GLU A 54 -0.41 -5.80 4.54
N LYS A 55 -0.68 -6.95 5.17
CA LYS A 55 -1.72 -7.07 6.20
C LYS A 55 -1.24 -6.55 7.55
N ASN A 56 -2.18 -6.04 8.35
CA ASN A 56 -1.92 -5.63 9.73
C ASN A 56 -0.81 -4.56 9.84
N LEU A 57 -0.69 -3.69 8.86
CA LEU A 57 0.22 -2.56 8.94
C LEU A 57 -0.28 -1.55 9.99
N ASN A 58 0.65 -1.00 10.74
CA ASN A 58 0.45 0.16 11.58
C ASN A 58 1.71 1.00 11.54
N VAL A 59 1.77 1.90 10.58
CA VAL A 59 2.96 2.69 10.22
C VAL A 59 2.68 4.15 10.46
N ASP A 60 3.47 4.79 11.33
CA ASP A 60 3.29 6.21 11.64
C ASP A 60 3.80 7.14 10.54
N TYR A 61 4.76 6.68 9.74
CA TYR A 61 5.46 7.47 8.73
C TYR A 61 5.56 6.72 7.40
N ALA A 62 4.42 6.41 6.79
CA ALA A 62 4.40 6.01 5.38
C ALA A 62 4.74 7.23 4.52
N VAL A 63 5.41 7.00 3.39
CA VAL A 63 5.93 8.06 2.53
C VAL A 63 5.34 7.95 1.14
N TRP A 64 4.81 9.07 0.63
CA TRP A 64 4.46 9.25 -0.77
C TRP A 64 4.95 10.62 -1.24
N GLY A 65 5.91 10.65 -2.16
CA GLY A 65 6.60 11.88 -2.51
C GLY A 65 7.19 12.54 -1.28
N ASP A 66 6.87 13.80 -1.04
CA ASP A 66 7.31 14.59 0.14
C ASP A 66 6.32 14.49 1.32
N GLN A 67 5.29 13.65 1.23
CA GLN A 67 4.26 13.53 2.25
C GLN A 67 4.54 12.37 3.19
N TYR A 68 4.43 12.65 4.50
CA TYR A 68 4.46 11.63 5.56
C TYR A 68 3.05 11.49 6.13
N TYR A 69 2.59 10.25 6.28
CA TYR A 69 1.24 10.00 6.79
C TYR A 69 1.15 8.68 7.54
N LYS A 70 0.15 8.58 8.39
CA LYS A 70 -0.15 7.33 9.10
C LYS A 70 -0.92 6.39 8.18
N LEU A 71 -0.44 5.13 8.08
CA LEU A 71 -1.08 4.09 7.29
C LEU A 71 -1.36 2.88 8.17
N CYS A 72 -2.63 2.49 8.21
CA CYS A 72 -3.05 1.23 8.80
C CYS A 72 -3.79 0.37 7.78
N THR A 73 -3.54 -0.94 7.84
CA THR A 73 -4.28 -1.93 7.07
C THR A 73 -4.79 -3.02 7.99
N ASP A 74 -5.96 -3.56 7.65
CA ASP A 74 -6.55 -4.68 8.39
C ASP A 74 -5.87 -6.02 8.07
N ASN A 75 -6.38 -7.12 8.62
CA ASN A 75 -5.87 -8.47 8.41
C ASN A 75 -6.08 -9.00 6.96
N ARG A 76 -6.70 -8.22 6.09
CA ARG A 76 -6.94 -8.50 4.67
C ARG A 76 -6.11 -7.61 3.75
N GLY A 77 -5.43 -6.60 4.31
CA GLY A 77 -4.69 -5.60 3.57
C GLY A 77 -5.57 -4.47 3.03
N PHE A 78 -6.69 -4.16 3.67
CA PHE A 78 -7.52 -3.00 3.32
C PHE A 78 -7.12 -1.80 4.17
N LYS A 79 -6.93 -0.66 3.53
CA LYS A 79 -6.65 0.59 4.23
C LYS A 79 -7.85 1.01 5.07
N PHE A 80 -7.63 1.23 6.35
CA PHE A 80 -8.68 1.59 7.30
C PHE A 80 -8.18 2.57 8.37
N ASN A 81 -9.09 3.07 9.20
CA ASN A 81 -8.72 3.91 10.33
C ASN A 81 -8.06 3.04 11.41
N CYS A 82 -6.88 3.49 11.87
CA CYS A 82 -6.07 2.75 12.84
C CYS A 82 -6.75 2.52 14.20
N PHE A 83 -7.81 3.23 14.49
CA PHE A 83 -8.57 3.13 15.73
C PHE A 83 -9.89 2.36 15.58
N ASP A 84 -10.22 1.95 14.35
CA ASP A 84 -11.44 1.19 14.08
C ASP A 84 -11.23 -0.31 14.38
N GLU A 85 -12.32 -0.98 14.70
CA GLU A 85 -12.33 -2.43 14.76
C GLU A 85 -12.55 -3.05 13.38
N GLU A 86 -11.93 -4.18 13.13
CA GLU A 86 -12.11 -4.95 11.91
C GLU A 86 -13.50 -5.58 11.87
N LYS A 87 -14.16 -5.47 10.74
CA LYS A 87 -15.48 -6.05 10.48
C LYS A 87 -15.45 -6.98 9.29
N LYS A 88 -16.37 -7.92 9.24
CA LYS A 88 -16.61 -8.77 8.06
C LYS A 88 -17.81 -8.31 7.22
N THR A 89 -18.68 -7.48 7.80
CA THR A 89 -19.89 -7.00 7.14
C THR A 89 -19.90 -5.49 7.14
N TYR A 90 -20.19 -4.91 5.99
CA TYR A 90 -20.25 -3.47 5.76
C TYR A 90 -21.56 -3.13 5.02
N GLU A 91 -22.01 -1.90 5.14
CA GLU A 91 -23.12 -1.42 4.34
C GLU A 91 -22.68 -1.17 2.90
N ILE A 92 -21.53 -0.50 2.72
CA ILE A 92 -21.03 -0.09 1.42
C ILE A 92 -19.56 -0.47 1.27
N ALA A 93 -19.21 -1.11 0.16
CA ALA A 93 -17.82 -1.26 -0.28
C ALA A 93 -17.52 -0.21 -1.36
N ILE A 94 -16.37 0.44 -1.27
CA ILE A 94 -15.89 1.40 -2.29
C ILE A 94 -14.61 0.84 -2.88
N ILE A 95 -14.59 0.67 -4.20
CA ILE A 95 -13.41 0.21 -4.94
C ILE A 95 -13.06 1.22 -6.02
N GLY A 96 -11.79 1.35 -6.30
CA GLY A 96 -11.18 2.24 -7.28
C GLY A 96 -9.67 2.19 -7.19
N ASP A 97 -9.03 3.15 -7.77
CA ASP A 97 -7.59 3.32 -7.90
C ASP A 97 -6.94 4.13 -6.76
N SER A 98 -5.92 4.91 -7.09
CA SER A 98 -5.17 5.79 -6.18
C SER A 98 -6.02 6.87 -5.50
N PHE A 99 -7.05 7.39 -6.18
CA PHE A 99 -7.98 8.36 -5.59
C PHE A 99 -8.84 7.71 -4.51
N THR A 100 -9.30 6.48 -4.75
CA THR A 100 -10.09 5.72 -3.77
C THR A 100 -9.23 5.26 -2.61
N GLU A 101 -8.03 4.78 -2.88
CA GLU A 101 -7.05 4.48 -1.84
C GLU A 101 -6.77 5.71 -0.98
N GLY A 102 -6.71 6.89 -1.58
CA GLY A 102 -6.24 8.13 -0.96
C GLY A 102 -4.75 8.07 -0.67
N ILE A 103 -3.97 7.83 -1.75
CA ILE A 103 -2.50 7.74 -1.70
C ILE A 103 -1.92 8.98 -1.04
N GLY A 104 -0.91 8.82 -0.17
CA GLY A 104 -0.29 9.93 0.56
C GLY A 104 -1.14 10.53 1.70
N LEU A 105 -2.31 9.98 2.00
CA LEU A 105 -3.21 10.48 3.05
C LEU A 105 -3.49 9.41 4.11
N PRO A 106 -3.58 9.79 5.40
CA PRO A 106 -4.15 8.90 6.40
C PRO A 106 -5.64 8.65 6.11
N PHE A 107 -6.17 7.50 6.52
CA PHE A 107 -7.53 7.05 6.14
C PHE A 107 -8.60 8.12 6.39
N GLU A 108 -8.58 8.77 7.53
CA GLU A 108 -9.58 9.77 7.93
C GLU A 108 -9.60 11.03 7.05
N LYS A 109 -8.52 11.28 6.28
CA LYS A 109 -8.43 12.37 5.32
C LYS A 109 -8.75 11.94 3.88
N THR A 110 -8.90 10.65 3.62
CA THR A 110 -9.39 10.16 2.33
C THR A 110 -10.87 10.49 2.16
N PHE A 111 -11.38 10.55 0.92
CA PHE A 111 -12.81 10.80 0.73
C PHE A 111 -13.66 9.67 1.34
N VAL A 112 -13.20 8.42 1.31
CA VAL A 112 -13.88 7.27 1.94
C VAL A 112 -13.96 7.46 3.46
N GLY A 113 -12.84 7.84 4.10
CA GLY A 113 -12.80 8.11 5.53
C GLY A 113 -13.66 9.30 5.93
N MET A 114 -13.67 10.36 5.12
CA MET A 114 -14.55 11.51 5.33
C MET A 114 -16.04 11.16 5.20
N LEU A 115 -16.41 10.34 4.22
CA LEU A 115 -17.78 9.84 4.09
C LEU A 115 -18.18 9.00 5.31
N LYS A 116 -17.30 8.10 5.74
CA LYS A 116 -17.54 7.29 6.92
C LYS A 116 -17.79 8.15 8.17
N SER A 117 -16.92 9.11 8.45
CA SER A 117 -17.01 9.93 9.66
C SER A 117 -18.14 10.95 9.61
N LYS A 118 -18.24 11.74 8.51
CA LYS A 118 -19.21 12.84 8.41
C LYS A 118 -20.65 12.37 8.19
N LYS A 119 -20.85 11.21 7.56
CA LYS A 119 -22.18 10.65 7.23
C LYS A 119 -22.54 9.45 8.09
N ASN A 120 -21.67 9.04 9.00
CA ASN A 120 -21.82 7.84 9.83
C ASN A 120 -22.17 6.59 9.01
N LEU A 121 -21.54 6.45 7.84
CA LEU A 121 -21.73 5.32 6.94
C LEU A 121 -20.78 4.18 7.30
N ASP A 122 -21.28 2.96 7.26
CA ASP A 122 -20.46 1.76 7.47
C ASP A 122 -19.77 1.36 6.15
N LEU A 123 -18.54 1.85 5.96
CA LEU A 123 -17.81 1.75 4.71
C LEU A 123 -16.55 0.92 4.83
N VAL A 124 -16.20 0.20 3.76
CA VAL A 124 -14.88 -0.40 3.56
C VAL A 124 -14.22 0.18 2.30
N ASN A 125 -12.93 0.54 2.44
CA ASN A 125 -12.10 0.99 1.33
C ASN A 125 -11.36 -0.20 0.71
N LEU A 126 -11.67 -0.52 -0.54
CA LEU A 126 -11.04 -1.59 -1.32
C LEU A 126 -10.10 -1.05 -2.41
N GLY A 127 -9.96 0.28 -2.50
CA GLY A 127 -9.10 0.95 -3.49
C GLY A 127 -7.63 0.70 -3.22
N VAL A 128 -6.87 0.58 -4.30
CA VAL A 128 -5.39 0.50 -4.30
C VAL A 128 -4.90 1.18 -5.56
N ALA A 129 -3.86 1.99 -5.45
CA ALA A 129 -3.30 2.72 -6.57
C ALA A 129 -2.93 1.80 -7.74
N SER A 130 -3.11 2.32 -8.95
CA SER A 130 -2.89 1.61 -10.22
C SER A 130 -3.76 0.36 -10.40
N TYR A 131 -4.89 0.26 -9.71
CA TYR A 131 -5.91 -0.72 -10.04
C TYR A 131 -6.67 -0.25 -11.28
N SER A 132 -6.98 -1.19 -12.17
CA SER A 132 -7.84 -1.00 -13.32
C SER A 132 -9.22 -1.66 -13.13
N PRO A 133 -10.21 -1.38 -13.96
CA PRO A 133 -11.52 -2.03 -13.92
C PRO A 133 -11.45 -3.56 -13.93
N HIS A 134 -10.47 -4.12 -14.64
CA HIS A 134 -10.21 -5.55 -14.65
C HIS A 134 -9.81 -6.09 -13.25
N ILE A 135 -8.94 -5.38 -12.56
CA ILE A 135 -8.52 -5.72 -11.19
C ILE A 135 -9.67 -5.53 -10.20
N TYR A 136 -10.49 -4.47 -10.36
CA TYR A 136 -11.69 -4.28 -9.54
C TYR A 136 -12.59 -5.51 -9.59
N LEU A 137 -12.89 -5.99 -10.80
CA LEU A 137 -13.75 -7.15 -11.01
C LEU A 137 -13.15 -8.43 -10.39
N LYS A 138 -11.86 -8.68 -10.60
CA LYS A 138 -11.15 -9.82 -10.01
C LYS A 138 -11.24 -9.79 -8.48
N LYS A 139 -10.89 -8.65 -7.87
CA LYS A 139 -10.90 -8.48 -6.41
C LYS A 139 -12.29 -8.71 -5.82
N ILE A 140 -13.31 -8.08 -6.38
CA ILE A 140 -14.70 -8.21 -5.90
C ILE A 140 -15.17 -9.67 -6.01
N LYS A 141 -14.96 -10.32 -7.17
CA LYS A 141 -15.31 -11.74 -7.35
C LYS A 141 -14.64 -12.64 -6.31
N TYR A 142 -13.35 -12.41 -6.08
CA TYR A 142 -12.60 -13.16 -5.07
C TYR A 142 -13.15 -12.96 -3.66
N LEU A 143 -13.34 -11.69 -3.24
CA LEU A 143 -13.83 -11.37 -1.90
C LEU A 143 -15.21 -11.96 -1.61
N ILE A 144 -16.11 -11.92 -2.59
CA ILE A 144 -17.46 -12.49 -2.48
C ILE A 144 -17.42 -14.03 -2.49
N SER A 145 -16.73 -14.63 -3.47
CA SER A 145 -16.69 -16.10 -3.63
C SER A 145 -16.08 -16.80 -2.42
N LYS A 146 -15.07 -16.20 -1.81
CA LYS A 146 -14.40 -16.71 -0.60
C LYS A 146 -15.06 -16.27 0.70
N LYS A 147 -16.14 -15.49 0.63
CA LYS A 147 -16.87 -14.96 1.79
C LYS A 147 -15.95 -14.20 2.77
N ILE A 148 -14.96 -13.49 2.23
CA ILE A 148 -13.97 -12.73 3.02
C ILE A 148 -14.66 -11.54 3.67
N ILE A 149 -15.52 -10.83 2.91
CA ILE A 149 -16.37 -9.76 3.40
C ILE A 149 -17.79 -9.89 2.82
N LYS A 150 -18.72 -9.20 3.46
CA LYS A 150 -20.10 -9.00 2.98
C LYS A 150 -20.40 -7.51 2.92
N PHE A 151 -21.13 -7.08 1.93
CA PHE A 151 -21.63 -5.71 1.79
C PHE A 151 -22.97 -5.71 1.06
N ASN A 152 -23.78 -4.65 1.30
CA ASN A 152 -25.08 -4.50 0.67
C ASN A 152 -24.96 -3.75 -0.66
N HIS A 153 -24.05 -2.78 -0.72
CA HIS A 153 -23.85 -1.91 -1.88
C HIS A 153 -22.37 -1.85 -2.24
N ILE A 154 -22.10 -1.64 -3.52
CA ILE A 154 -20.76 -1.37 -4.02
C ILE A 154 -20.76 -0.07 -4.83
N ILE A 155 -19.78 0.78 -4.58
CA ILE A 155 -19.47 1.95 -5.39
C ILE A 155 -18.16 1.67 -6.10
N VAL A 156 -18.20 1.74 -7.43
CA VAL A 156 -16.99 1.64 -8.27
C VAL A 156 -16.63 3.05 -8.70
N ALA A 157 -15.54 3.57 -8.19
CA ALA A 157 -14.98 4.87 -8.59
C ALA A 157 -14.04 4.64 -9.77
N VAL A 158 -14.44 5.08 -10.94
CA VAL A 158 -13.67 4.96 -12.19
C VAL A 158 -13.23 6.35 -12.61
N ASP A 159 -11.98 6.51 -12.96
CA ASP A 159 -11.47 7.74 -13.59
C ASP A 159 -10.96 7.51 -15.03
N LEU A 160 -10.47 8.56 -15.66
CA LEU A 160 -10.01 8.47 -17.04
C LEU A 160 -8.72 7.66 -17.20
N SER A 161 -7.86 7.63 -16.20
CA SER A 161 -6.62 6.86 -16.22
C SER A 161 -6.87 5.36 -16.19
N ASP A 162 -7.97 4.93 -15.59
CA ASP A 162 -8.38 3.52 -15.54
C ASP A 162 -8.56 2.90 -16.95
N LEU A 163 -8.88 3.73 -17.95
CA LEU A 163 -9.03 3.27 -19.33
C LEU A 163 -7.69 2.99 -20.01
N GLU A 164 -6.62 3.61 -19.53
CA GLU A 164 -5.25 3.41 -20.06
C GLU A 164 -4.58 2.21 -19.38
N ASP A 165 -4.93 1.92 -18.13
CA ASP A 165 -4.33 0.84 -17.32
C ASP A 165 -4.82 -0.57 -17.73
N ASP A 166 -5.86 -0.68 -18.57
CA ASP A 166 -6.40 -1.97 -19.05
C ASP A 166 -5.77 -2.46 -20.37
N TRP A 167 -4.77 -1.71 -20.94
CA TRP A 167 -4.10 -2.05 -22.21
C TRP A 167 -2.65 -2.53 -21.96
#